data_0aeec096993b3a962449dd60846cbe60
#
_entry.id   0aeec096993b3a962449dd60846cbe60
#
_cell.length_a   1.000
_cell.length_b   1.000
_cell.length_c   1.000
_cell.angle_alpha   90.00
_cell.angle_beta   90.00
_cell.angle_gamma   90.00
#
_symmetry.space_group_name_H-M   'P 1'
#
loop_
_entity.id
_entity.type
_entity.pdbx_description
1 polymer ?
#
loop_
_entity_poly.entity_id
_entity_poly.type
_entity_poly.pdbx_seq_one_letter_code
_entity_poly.pdbx_strand_id
1 'polypeptide(L)'
;YRHPRVVYKLLKIYRPDILIITGHDGMIKRGTNFNDIYNYRNSKHFINTVKEARRYDNENNTNTVIFAGACQSYFEAIMMAGANFASSPARILIDFLDPLIIAEKVATTETYKFVTVEDVIKEIRDGRKGIGGIGSNGKMVVM
;
A
#
# COMPACT_ATOMS: atom_id res chain seq x y z
N TYR A 1 -5.76 13.41 4.68
CA TYR A 1 -4.69 14.10 5.42
C TYR A 1 -4.68 13.77 6.91
N ARG A 2 -5.71 13.10 7.40
CA ARG A 2 -5.77 12.65 8.79
C ARG A 2 -4.98 11.37 9.04
N HIS A 3 -4.75 10.57 8.02
CA HIS A 3 -4.14 9.25 8.15
C HIS A 3 -2.80 9.29 8.90
N PRO A 4 -1.85 10.19 8.56
CA PRO A 4 -0.57 10.18 9.26
C PRO A 4 -0.68 10.49 10.75
N ARG A 5 -1.70 11.27 11.15
CA ARG A 5 -1.88 11.68 12.55
C ARG A 5 -2.50 10.59 13.42
N VAL A 6 -3.30 9.70 12.83
CA VAL A 6 -4.09 8.73 13.59
C VAL A 6 -3.63 7.29 13.43
N VAL A 7 -2.83 6.98 12.39
CA VAL A 7 -2.49 5.61 12.06
C VAL A 7 -1.75 4.90 13.19
N TYR A 8 -0.78 5.57 13.81
CA TYR A 8 -0.01 4.98 14.92
C TYR A 8 -0.93 4.55 16.06
N LYS A 9 -1.84 5.43 16.44
CA LYS A 9 -2.80 5.15 17.51
C LYS A 9 -3.73 3.99 17.15
N LEU A 10 -4.22 3.95 15.91
CA LEU A 10 -5.08 2.88 15.44
C LEU A 10 -4.35 1.54 15.42
N LEU A 11 -3.09 1.52 15.00
CA LEU A 11 -2.27 0.31 15.01
C LEU A 11 -2.08 -0.22 16.44
N LYS A 12 -1.86 0.67 17.40
CA LYS A 12 -1.75 0.31 18.81
C LYS A 12 -3.02 -0.32 19.36
N ILE A 13 -4.19 0.20 18.95
CA ILE A 13 -5.48 -0.26 19.45
C ILE A 13 -5.86 -1.60 18.81
N TYR A 14 -5.79 -1.70 17.48
CA TYR A 14 -6.32 -2.85 16.73
C TYR A 14 -5.29 -3.91 16.41
N ARG A 15 -4.00 -3.58 16.39
CA ARG A 15 -2.89 -4.49 16.08
C ARG A 15 -3.15 -5.35 14.84
N PRO A 16 -3.48 -4.74 13.69
CA PRO A 16 -3.82 -5.50 12.49
C PRO A 16 -2.58 -6.17 11.88
N ASP A 17 -2.79 -7.25 11.14
CA ASP A 17 -1.74 -7.88 10.36
C ASP A 17 -1.56 -7.20 9.00
N ILE A 18 -2.62 -6.60 8.49
CA ILE A 18 -2.66 -5.98 7.17
C ILE A 18 -3.26 -4.59 7.31
N LEU A 19 -2.58 -3.60 6.74
CA LEU A 19 -3.04 -2.21 6.72
C LEU A 19 -3.22 -1.76 5.28
N ILE A 20 -4.42 -1.29 4.97
CA ILE A 20 -4.74 -0.69 3.67
C ILE A 20 -4.94 0.80 3.86
N ILE A 21 -4.13 1.60 3.15
CA ILE A 21 -4.20 3.05 3.17
C ILE A 21 -4.68 3.50 1.79
N THR A 22 -5.92 3.89 1.70
CA THR A 22 -6.53 4.32 0.44
C THR A 22 -7.22 5.67 0.58
N GLY A 23 -7.70 6.18 -0.53
CA GLY A 23 -8.41 7.45 -0.56
C GLY A 23 -8.43 7.97 -1.98
N HIS A 24 -8.30 9.27 -2.13
CA HIS A 24 -8.24 9.92 -3.42
C HIS A 24 -6.86 10.49 -3.66
N ASP A 25 -6.35 10.32 -4.87
CA ASP A 25 -5.12 10.94 -5.32
C ASP A 25 -5.25 11.27 -6.81
N GLY A 26 -4.34 12.05 -7.33
CA GLY A 26 -4.30 12.39 -8.73
C GLY A 26 -3.16 13.33 -9.02
N MET A 27 -2.74 13.36 -10.27
CA MET A 27 -1.71 14.29 -10.74
C MET A 27 -2.34 15.62 -11.10
N ILE A 28 -1.72 16.71 -10.64
CA ILE A 28 -2.16 18.07 -10.97
C ILE A 28 -1.86 18.37 -12.43
N LYS A 29 -0.65 17.99 -12.90
CA LYS A 29 -0.25 18.07 -14.31
C LYS A 29 0.02 16.67 -14.83
N ARG A 30 -0.95 16.11 -15.53
CA ARG A 30 -0.85 14.74 -16.06
C ARG A 30 0.24 14.63 -17.12
N GLY A 31 0.95 13.50 -17.08
CA GLY A 31 1.95 13.19 -18.08
C GLY A 31 3.28 13.92 -17.93
N THR A 32 3.46 14.69 -16.85
CA THR A 32 4.70 15.42 -16.58
C THR A 32 5.02 15.36 -15.09
N ASN A 33 6.30 15.67 -14.75
CA ASN A 33 6.72 15.83 -13.35
C ASN A 33 6.39 14.63 -12.46
N PHE A 34 6.60 13.40 -12.95
CA PHE A 34 6.31 12.16 -12.21
C PHE A 34 7.10 12.05 -10.90
N ASN A 35 8.26 12.70 -10.81
CA ASN A 35 9.13 12.65 -9.63
C ASN A 35 8.95 13.84 -8.68
N ASP A 36 7.92 14.68 -8.90
CA ASP A 36 7.63 15.82 -8.06
C ASP A 36 6.44 15.51 -7.16
N ILE A 37 6.69 15.39 -5.86
CA ILE A 37 5.64 15.07 -4.86
C ILE A 37 4.52 16.10 -4.88
N TYR A 38 4.81 17.36 -5.20
CA TYR A 38 3.81 18.42 -5.23
C TYR A 38 2.88 18.34 -6.45
N ASN A 39 3.24 17.51 -7.45
CA ASN A 39 2.34 17.23 -8.57
C ASN A 39 1.28 16.18 -8.24
N TYR A 40 1.27 15.64 -7.03
CA TYR A 40 0.28 14.69 -6.56
C TYR A 40 -0.57 15.34 -5.45
N ARG A 41 -1.89 15.16 -5.54
CA ARG A 41 -2.80 15.83 -4.60
C ARG A 41 -2.63 15.32 -3.17
N ASN A 42 -2.49 14.00 -2.99
CA ASN A 42 -2.52 13.39 -1.68
C ASN A 42 -1.40 12.38 -1.41
N SER A 43 -0.49 12.14 -2.36
CA SER A 43 0.56 11.13 -2.17
C SER A 43 1.42 11.37 -0.94
N LYS A 44 1.68 12.62 -0.58
CA LYS A 44 2.45 12.97 0.63
C LYS A 44 1.79 12.43 1.90
N HIS A 45 0.45 12.39 1.94
CA HIS A 45 -0.28 11.86 3.09
C HIS A 45 -0.15 10.34 3.17
N PHE A 46 -0.19 9.64 2.02
CA PHE A 46 0.05 8.21 1.97
C PHE A 46 1.47 7.87 2.40
N ILE A 47 2.46 8.60 1.89
CA ILE A 47 3.87 8.41 2.24
C ILE A 47 4.07 8.58 3.76
N ASN A 48 3.55 9.66 4.33
CA ASN A 48 3.68 9.93 5.75
C ASN A 48 2.96 8.90 6.61
N THR A 49 1.80 8.41 6.16
CA THR A 49 1.06 7.35 6.85
C THR A 49 1.86 6.05 6.86
N VAL A 50 2.46 5.66 5.74
CA VAL A 50 3.32 4.47 5.67
C VAL A 50 4.51 4.61 6.62
N LYS A 51 5.16 5.77 6.63
CA LYS A 51 6.29 6.02 7.53
C LYS A 51 5.90 5.87 9.00
N GLU A 52 4.74 6.41 9.38
CA GLU A 52 4.23 6.28 10.75
C GLU A 52 3.89 4.83 11.10
N ALA A 53 3.32 4.08 10.15
CA ALA A 53 3.05 2.66 10.35
C ALA A 53 4.35 1.87 10.55
N ARG A 54 5.40 2.18 9.80
CA ARG A 54 6.70 1.53 9.98
C ARG A 54 7.40 1.94 11.28
N ARG A 55 7.19 3.18 11.73
CA ARG A 55 7.65 3.59 13.05
C ARG A 55 7.00 2.74 14.14
N TYR A 56 5.69 2.51 14.03
CA TYR A 56 4.98 1.61 14.94
C TYR A 56 5.58 0.20 14.91
N ASP A 57 5.79 -0.36 13.71
CA ASP A 57 6.38 -1.70 13.56
C ASP A 57 7.74 -1.80 14.24
N ASN A 58 8.61 -0.80 14.04
CA ASN A 58 9.94 -0.78 14.64
C ASN A 58 9.89 -0.71 16.16
N GLU A 59 8.97 0.08 16.71
CA GLU A 59 8.84 0.27 18.16
C GLU A 59 8.17 -0.91 18.85
N ASN A 60 7.35 -1.67 18.15
CA ASN A 60 6.57 -2.78 18.71
C ASN A 60 7.02 -4.16 18.21
N ASN A 61 8.08 -4.21 17.43
CA ASN A 61 8.66 -5.44 16.89
C ASN A 61 7.62 -6.26 16.09
N THR A 62 6.85 -5.58 15.27
CA THR A 62 5.82 -6.16 14.39
C THR A 62 6.21 -6.00 12.93
N ASN A 63 5.47 -6.68 12.06
CA ASN A 63 5.72 -6.67 10.62
C ASN A 63 4.39 -6.61 9.85
N THR A 64 3.75 -5.45 9.91
CA THR A 64 2.47 -5.21 9.25
C THR A 64 2.65 -5.26 7.73
N VAL A 65 1.74 -5.93 7.03
CA VAL A 65 1.69 -5.87 5.56
C VAL A 65 0.93 -4.60 5.18
N ILE A 66 1.56 -3.75 4.38
CA ILE A 66 1.00 -2.45 4.03
C ILE A 66 0.76 -2.36 2.53
N PHE A 67 -0.49 -2.07 2.15
CA PHE A 67 -0.86 -1.56 0.84
C PHE A 67 -1.15 -0.07 0.99
N ALA A 68 -0.62 0.77 0.11
CA ALA A 68 -0.89 2.20 0.14
C ALA A 68 -1.07 2.78 -1.25
N GLY A 69 -1.92 3.80 -1.35
CA GLY A 69 -2.10 4.58 -2.56
C GLY A 69 -3.51 4.51 -3.11
N ALA A 70 -3.71 5.26 -4.16
CA ALA A 70 -4.98 5.38 -4.87
C ALA A 70 -4.70 5.56 -6.37
N CYS A 71 -5.69 6.00 -7.12
CA CYS A 71 -5.51 6.30 -8.54
C CYS A 71 -4.41 7.36 -8.72
N GLN A 72 -3.52 7.14 -9.68
CA GLN A 72 -2.47 8.10 -10.05
C GLN A 72 -1.51 8.48 -8.92
N SER A 73 -1.35 7.64 -7.90
CA SER A 73 -0.44 7.91 -6.78
C SER A 73 1.03 7.89 -7.18
N TYR A 74 1.87 8.55 -6.40
CA TYR A 74 3.32 8.54 -6.56
C TYR A 74 3.89 7.22 -6.04
N PHE A 75 3.81 6.20 -6.89
CA PHE A 75 4.11 4.82 -6.55
C PHE A 75 5.49 4.63 -5.94
N GLU A 76 6.54 5.14 -6.61
CA GLU A 76 7.93 4.91 -6.20
C GLU A 76 8.21 5.47 -4.81
N ALA A 77 7.68 6.66 -4.51
CA ALA A 77 7.88 7.27 -3.20
C ALA A 77 7.13 6.53 -2.09
N ILE A 78 5.92 6.02 -2.39
CA ILE A 78 5.16 5.21 -1.43
C ILE A 78 5.91 3.91 -1.13
N MET A 79 6.46 3.26 -2.14
CA MET A 79 7.28 2.05 -1.94
C MET A 79 8.52 2.35 -1.13
N MET A 80 9.22 3.45 -1.38
CA MET A 80 10.40 3.85 -0.62
C MET A 80 10.08 4.15 0.85
N ALA A 81 8.85 4.57 1.15
CA ALA A 81 8.42 4.80 2.53
C ALA A 81 8.24 3.50 3.30
N GLY A 82 8.12 2.35 2.64
CA GLY A 82 8.07 1.05 3.28
C GLY A 82 6.83 0.20 3.00
N ALA A 83 6.00 0.56 2.02
CA ALA A 83 4.85 -0.25 1.66
C ALA A 83 5.28 -1.57 1.02
N ASN A 84 4.48 -2.62 1.21
CA ASN A 84 4.69 -3.91 0.54
C ASN A 84 4.11 -3.91 -0.86
N PHE A 85 2.95 -3.28 -1.01
CA PHE A 85 2.25 -3.10 -2.27
C PHE A 85 1.79 -1.65 -2.37
N ALA A 86 1.71 -1.15 -3.57
CA ALA A 86 1.23 0.22 -3.81
C ALA A 86 0.55 0.34 -5.16
N SER A 87 -0.29 1.34 -5.31
CA SER A 87 -0.82 1.80 -6.59
C SER A 87 -0.19 3.16 -6.90
N SER A 88 -0.06 3.62 -8.07
CA SER A 88 -0.28 2.93 -9.32
C SER A 88 0.96 3.17 -10.17
N PRO A 89 1.70 2.12 -10.55
CA PRO A 89 2.98 2.31 -11.28
C PRO A 89 2.83 3.12 -12.57
N ALA A 90 1.73 2.94 -13.29
CA ALA A 90 1.45 3.66 -14.52
C ALA A 90 0.63 4.95 -14.33
N ARG A 91 0.36 5.36 -13.06
CA ARG A 91 -0.46 6.53 -12.69
C ARG A 91 -1.84 6.51 -13.36
N ILE A 92 -2.48 5.35 -13.37
CA ILE A 92 -3.81 5.16 -13.96
C ILE A 92 -4.87 5.04 -12.86
N LEU A 93 -6.13 5.06 -13.28
CA LEU A 93 -7.24 4.77 -12.38
C LEU A 93 -7.24 3.29 -12.06
N ILE A 94 -7.45 2.95 -10.80
CA ILE A 94 -7.55 1.56 -10.35
C ILE A 94 -8.96 1.25 -9.88
N ASP A 95 -9.31 -0.04 -9.88
CA ASP A 95 -10.57 -0.49 -9.31
C ASP A 95 -10.49 -0.36 -7.79
N PHE A 96 -11.53 0.18 -7.16
CA PHE A 96 -11.54 0.40 -5.71
C PHE A 96 -11.48 -0.91 -4.91
N LEU A 97 -11.77 -2.06 -5.54
CA LEU A 97 -11.67 -3.38 -4.91
C LEU A 97 -10.27 -3.98 -4.98
N ASP A 98 -9.37 -3.45 -5.82
CA ASP A 98 -8.02 -4.02 -5.99
C ASP A 98 -7.24 -4.13 -4.68
N PRO A 99 -7.26 -3.13 -3.76
CA PRO A 99 -6.58 -3.28 -2.48
C PRO A 99 -7.13 -4.44 -1.65
N LEU A 100 -8.44 -4.71 -1.73
CA LEU A 100 -9.07 -5.81 -1.01
C LEU A 100 -8.66 -7.16 -1.58
N ILE A 101 -8.47 -7.27 -2.90
CA ILE A 101 -7.97 -8.49 -3.55
C ILE A 101 -6.57 -8.83 -3.02
N ILE A 102 -5.71 -7.83 -2.90
CA ILE A 102 -4.37 -8.03 -2.34
C ILE A 102 -4.44 -8.47 -0.88
N ALA A 103 -5.27 -7.81 -0.07
CA ALA A 103 -5.43 -8.14 1.33
C ALA A 103 -5.96 -9.57 1.50
N GLU A 104 -6.93 -9.98 0.70
CA GLU A 104 -7.46 -11.34 0.73
C GLU A 104 -6.36 -12.35 0.42
N LYS A 105 -5.56 -12.12 -0.63
CA LYS A 105 -4.47 -13.03 -0.99
C LYS A 105 -3.45 -13.18 0.14
N VAL A 106 -3.06 -12.07 0.77
CA VAL A 106 -2.13 -12.10 1.90
C VAL A 106 -2.75 -12.82 3.09
N ALA A 107 -4.01 -12.51 3.40
CA ALA A 107 -4.71 -13.09 4.54
C ALA A 107 -4.93 -14.60 4.42
N THR A 108 -5.08 -15.11 3.19
CA THR A 108 -5.34 -16.53 2.93
C THR A 108 -4.10 -17.32 2.53
N THR A 109 -2.93 -16.70 2.51
CA THR A 109 -1.65 -17.38 2.23
C THR A 109 -0.95 -17.67 3.54
N GLU A 110 -0.41 -18.91 3.68
CA GLU A 110 0.27 -19.34 4.89
C GLU A 110 1.50 -18.47 5.18
N THR A 111 1.83 -18.32 6.47
CA THR A 111 2.92 -17.42 6.91
C THR A 111 4.30 -17.81 6.39
N TYR A 112 4.49 -19.07 6.01
CA TYR A 112 5.75 -19.56 5.45
C TYR A 112 5.87 -19.38 3.93
N LYS A 113 4.81 -18.89 3.27
CA LYS A 113 4.81 -18.63 1.82
C LYS A 113 4.86 -17.14 1.55
N PHE A 114 5.54 -16.77 0.48
CA PHE A 114 5.68 -15.37 0.08
C PHE A 114 4.67 -15.03 -1.02
N VAL A 115 3.97 -13.91 -0.86
CA VAL A 115 3.02 -13.38 -1.86
C VAL A 115 3.75 -12.34 -2.70
N THR A 116 3.90 -12.60 -3.99
CA THR A 116 4.53 -11.67 -4.93
C THR A 116 3.46 -10.84 -5.66
N VAL A 117 3.91 -9.79 -6.33
CA VAL A 117 3.01 -9.01 -7.20
C VAL A 117 2.42 -9.89 -8.29
N GLU A 118 3.21 -10.82 -8.86
CA GLU A 118 2.72 -11.75 -9.89
C GLU A 118 1.57 -12.60 -9.40
N ASP A 119 1.55 -12.96 -8.12
CA ASP A 119 0.47 -13.77 -7.54
C ASP A 119 -0.86 -13.03 -7.50
N VAL A 120 -0.84 -11.71 -7.39
CA VAL A 120 -2.07 -10.90 -7.25
C VAL A 120 -2.52 -10.27 -8.56
N ILE A 121 -1.61 -9.95 -9.49
CA ILE A 121 -1.98 -9.21 -10.71
C ILE A 121 -2.93 -9.97 -11.62
N LYS A 122 -3.01 -11.28 -11.51
CA LYS A 122 -3.93 -12.13 -12.28
C LYS A 122 -5.40 -11.73 -12.04
N GLU A 123 -5.70 -11.23 -10.86
CA GLU A 123 -7.05 -10.87 -10.44
C GLU A 123 -7.32 -9.38 -10.49
N ILE A 124 -6.31 -8.58 -10.86
CA ILE A 124 -6.38 -7.12 -10.92
C ILE A 124 -6.67 -6.69 -12.36
N ARG A 125 -7.66 -5.83 -12.53
CA ARG A 125 -8.12 -5.38 -13.87
C ARG A 125 -6.97 -4.87 -14.75
N ASP A 126 -6.12 -4.02 -14.21
CA ASP A 126 -5.04 -3.39 -14.96
C ASP A 126 -3.67 -4.04 -14.72
N GLY A 127 -3.62 -5.11 -13.96
CA GLY A 127 -2.41 -5.86 -13.68
C GLY A 127 -1.27 -4.98 -13.15
N ARG A 128 -0.09 -5.11 -13.74
CA ARG A 128 1.12 -4.38 -13.33
C ARG A 128 1.02 -2.87 -13.49
N LYS A 129 0.13 -2.37 -14.32
CA LYS A 129 -0.07 -0.92 -14.51
C LYS A 129 -0.77 -0.29 -13.32
N GLY A 130 -1.67 -1.03 -12.68
CA GLY A 130 -2.44 -0.54 -11.54
C GLY A 130 -1.78 -0.79 -10.19
N ILE A 131 -1.12 -1.93 -10.04
CA ILE A 131 -0.55 -2.37 -8.75
C ILE A 131 0.88 -2.86 -8.94
N GLY A 132 1.73 -2.52 -7.99
CA GLY A 132 3.10 -3.01 -7.92
C GLY A 132 3.53 -3.22 -6.48
N GLY A 133 4.77 -3.69 -6.27
CA GLY A 133 5.30 -3.85 -4.94
C GLY A 133 6.38 -4.93 -4.83
N ILE A 134 6.90 -5.08 -3.62
CA ILE A 134 7.92 -6.09 -3.29
C ILE A 134 7.32 -7.37 -2.72
N GLY A 135 6.02 -7.36 -2.42
CA GLY A 135 5.37 -8.52 -1.84
C GLY A 135 5.54 -8.64 -0.32
N SER A 136 5.03 -9.72 0.23
CA SER A 136 5.14 -10.00 1.65
C SER A 136 4.91 -11.49 1.92
N ASN A 137 5.26 -11.95 3.13
CA ASN A 137 4.79 -13.24 3.60
C ASN A 137 3.27 -13.20 3.82
N GLY A 138 2.63 -14.35 3.72
CA GLY A 138 1.21 -14.48 4.06
C GLY A 138 0.96 -14.28 5.55
N LYS A 139 -0.29 -14.18 5.92
CA LYS A 139 -0.70 -13.93 7.30
C LYS A 139 -1.60 -15.04 7.87
N MET A 140 -1.86 -16.11 7.11
CA MET A 140 -2.66 -17.22 7.59
C MET A 140 -1.80 -18.18 8.42
N VAL A 141 -2.15 -18.30 9.70
CA VAL A 141 -1.47 -19.24 10.60
C VAL A 141 -2.05 -20.63 10.38
N VAL A 142 -1.17 -21.60 10.10
CA VAL A 142 -1.55 -23.00 9.96
C VAL A 142 -1.26 -23.70 11.29
N MET A 143 -2.31 -24.29 11.86
CA MET A 143 -2.18 -25.02 13.13
C MET A 143 -2.21 -26.52 12.93
#